data_69c64d81138d9dc2e1ca15933d44d383
#
_entry.id   69c64d81138d9dc2e1ca15933d44d383
#
_cell.length_a   1.000
_cell.length_b   1.000
_cell.length_c   1.000
_cell.angle_alpha   90.00
_cell.angle_beta   90.00
_cell.angle_gamma   90.00
#
_symmetry.space_group_name_H-M   'P 1'
#
loop_
_entity.id
_entity.type
_entity.pdbx_description
1 polymer ?
#
loop_
_entity_poly.entity_id
_entity_poly.type
_entity_poly.pdbx_seq_one_letter_code
_entity_poly.pdbx_strand_id
1 'polypeptide(L)'
;ELYPVPAGRSTQGETERIIGTWFNKSGNRDKVILATKIAGPGDYTKHIRKDLSFKKAHIDEAINQSLKRLQTDYIDLYQLHWPERTTNTFGKRNFKFNPNDPWIENFEAILDALEENIKVGKIRRVGLSNENPWGIMRFIQASKSSATRIITIQNPYSLLNRLFEIGSAEICHRENVGLLAYSPLAF
;
A
#
# COMPACT_ATOMS: atom_id res chain seq x y z
N GLU A 1 -4.43 0.82 -7.63
CA GLU A 1 -4.32 1.31 -9.01
C GLU A 1 -3.72 0.30 -10.02
N LEU A 2 -3.00 -0.73 -9.56
CA LEU A 2 -2.26 -1.66 -10.44
C LEU A 2 -3.17 -2.67 -11.16
N TYR A 3 -4.13 -3.23 -10.40
CA TYR A 3 -4.90 -4.40 -10.83
C TYR A 3 -5.90 -4.16 -11.98
N PRO A 4 -6.23 -5.23 -12.76
CA PRO A 4 -5.90 -6.65 -12.55
C PRO A 4 -4.49 -7.06 -13.03
N VAL A 5 -4.13 -8.32 -12.77
CA VAL A 5 -2.92 -8.96 -13.29
C VAL A 5 -3.34 -9.88 -14.46
N PRO A 6 -2.57 -9.95 -15.56
CA PRO A 6 -1.30 -9.27 -15.81
C PRO A 6 -1.48 -7.75 -15.96
N ALA A 7 -0.58 -7.00 -15.28
CA ALA A 7 -0.64 -5.54 -15.30
C ALA A 7 -0.11 -4.97 -16.62
N GLY A 8 -0.84 -4.04 -17.18
CA GLY A 8 -0.48 -3.37 -18.43
C GLY A 8 -1.30 -2.11 -18.66
N ARG A 9 -0.91 -1.30 -19.64
CA ARG A 9 -1.57 -0.01 -19.91
C ARG A 9 -3.07 -0.17 -20.19
N SER A 10 -3.49 -1.23 -20.87
CA SER A 10 -4.89 -1.49 -21.21
C SER A 10 -5.75 -1.98 -20.03
N THR A 11 -5.11 -2.58 -19.02
CA THR A 11 -5.83 -3.18 -17.87
C THR A 11 -5.69 -2.37 -16.58
N GLN A 12 -4.78 -1.41 -16.55
CA GLN A 12 -4.46 -0.62 -15.36
C GLN A 12 -5.72 0.06 -14.79
N GLY A 13 -6.00 -0.24 -13.52
CA GLY A 13 -7.12 0.34 -12.77
C GLY A 13 -8.50 -0.26 -13.08
N GLU A 14 -8.63 -1.29 -13.92
CA GLU A 14 -9.93 -1.90 -14.25
C GLU A 14 -10.63 -2.49 -13.03
N THR A 15 -9.88 -3.10 -12.09
CA THR A 15 -10.48 -3.59 -10.84
C THR A 15 -11.16 -2.47 -10.06
N GLU A 16 -10.54 -1.29 -9.98
CA GLU A 16 -11.17 -0.13 -9.32
C GLU A 16 -12.39 0.39 -10.10
N ARG A 17 -12.37 0.36 -11.43
CA ARG A 17 -13.54 0.76 -12.25
C ARG A 17 -14.72 -0.18 -12.05
N ILE A 18 -14.47 -1.49 -12.00
CA ILE A 18 -15.51 -2.50 -11.72
C ILE A 18 -16.13 -2.27 -10.35
N ILE A 19 -15.30 -2.05 -9.32
CA ILE A 19 -15.77 -1.76 -7.96
C ILE A 19 -16.57 -0.45 -7.94
N GLY A 20 -16.09 0.61 -8.59
CA GLY A 20 -16.80 1.88 -8.68
C GLY A 20 -18.15 1.76 -9.37
N THR A 21 -18.24 0.99 -10.45
CA THR A 21 -19.49 0.67 -11.12
C THR A 21 -20.47 -0.05 -10.20
N TRP A 22 -19.96 -0.98 -9.38
CA TRP A 22 -20.80 -1.68 -8.40
C TRP A 22 -21.29 -0.74 -7.30
N PHE A 23 -20.45 0.13 -6.76
CA PHE A 23 -20.86 1.14 -5.77
C PHE A 23 -21.99 2.03 -6.32
N ASN A 24 -21.82 2.52 -7.54
CA ASN A 24 -22.82 3.39 -8.17
C ASN A 24 -24.17 2.66 -8.34
N LYS A 25 -24.14 1.39 -8.82
CA LYS A 25 -25.35 0.60 -9.02
C LYS A 25 -26.04 0.14 -7.73
N SER A 26 -25.26 -0.20 -6.72
CA SER A 26 -25.79 -0.81 -5.48
C SER A 26 -26.15 0.21 -4.40
N GLY A 27 -25.58 1.41 -4.43
CA GLY A 27 -25.72 2.42 -3.36
C GLY A 27 -25.14 1.98 -2.03
N ASN A 28 -24.21 1.01 -2.00
CA ASN A 28 -23.69 0.40 -0.77
C ASN A 28 -22.28 0.89 -0.39
N ARG A 29 -21.83 2.05 -0.90
CA ARG A 29 -20.49 2.55 -0.60
C ARG A 29 -20.25 2.74 0.90
N ASP A 30 -21.20 3.21 1.63
CA ASP A 30 -21.17 3.47 3.08
C ASP A 30 -21.16 2.19 3.94
N LYS A 31 -21.57 1.06 3.36
CA LYS A 31 -21.60 -0.24 4.04
C LYS A 31 -20.32 -1.07 3.87
N VAL A 32 -19.34 -0.53 3.14
CA VAL A 32 -18.11 -1.26 2.78
C VAL A 32 -16.87 -0.49 3.24
N ILE A 33 -15.94 -1.18 3.87
CA ILE A 33 -14.59 -0.68 4.11
C ILE A 33 -13.78 -0.90 2.84
N LEU A 34 -13.51 0.19 2.11
CA LEU A 34 -12.79 0.17 0.84
C LEU A 34 -11.28 0.35 1.06
N ALA A 35 -10.51 -0.62 0.57
CA ALA A 35 -9.06 -0.53 0.57
C ALA A 35 -8.51 -0.50 -0.86
N THR A 36 -7.58 0.40 -1.14
CA THR A 36 -6.78 0.38 -2.38
C THR A 36 -5.36 0.85 -2.11
N LYS A 37 -4.51 0.87 -3.17
CA LYS A 37 -3.06 1.05 -3.02
C LYS A 37 -2.48 1.93 -4.12
N ILE A 38 -1.44 2.70 -3.77
CA ILE A 38 -0.49 3.19 -4.76
C ILE A 38 0.49 2.07 -5.10
N ALA A 39 0.76 1.86 -6.38
CA ALA A 39 1.80 0.92 -6.82
C ALA A 39 3.18 1.39 -6.36
N GLY A 40 4.06 0.47 -6.01
CA GLY A 40 5.47 0.79 -5.77
C GLY A 40 6.26 0.91 -7.10
N PRO A 41 7.52 1.37 -7.06
CA PRO A 41 8.37 1.48 -8.23
C PRO A 41 8.75 0.10 -8.79
N GLY A 42 9.02 0.07 -10.09
CA GLY A 42 9.45 -1.14 -10.78
C GLY A 42 9.28 -1.02 -12.30
N ASP A 43 10.00 -1.85 -13.05
CA ASP A 43 9.95 -1.80 -14.51
C ASP A 43 8.55 -2.09 -15.05
N TYR A 44 7.85 -3.00 -14.42
CA TYR A 44 6.49 -3.39 -14.80
C TYR A 44 5.40 -2.38 -14.41
N THR A 45 5.75 -1.31 -13.67
CA THR A 45 4.84 -0.21 -13.32
C THR A 45 5.09 1.08 -14.11
N LYS A 46 6.09 1.10 -15.00
CA LYS A 46 6.41 2.28 -15.84
C LYS A 46 5.25 2.76 -16.71
N HIS A 47 4.30 1.87 -17.02
CA HIS A 47 3.09 2.22 -17.77
C HIS A 47 2.09 3.05 -16.95
N ILE A 48 2.17 3.01 -15.60
CA ILE A 48 1.33 3.80 -14.69
C ILE A 48 1.87 5.22 -14.59
N ARG A 49 3.15 5.36 -14.18
CA ARG A 49 3.89 6.63 -14.11
C ARG A 49 5.35 6.41 -14.45
N LYS A 50 5.90 7.34 -15.22
CA LYS A 50 7.35 7.39 -15.41
C LYS A 50 8.01 7.73 -14.07
N ASP A 51 9.07 7.02 -13.71
CA ASP A 51 9.85 7.23 -12.48
C ASP A 51 8.98 7.23 -11.21
N LEU A 52 8.04 6.27 -11.15
CA LEU A 52 7.11 6.09 -10.04
C LEU A 52 7.86 6.01 -8.71
N SER A 53 7.41 6.81 -7.75
CA SER A 53 7.95 6.90 -6.40
C SER A 53 6.86 7.33 -5.44
N PHE A 54 7.11 7.31 -4.13
CA PHE A 54 6.15 7.80 -3.13
C PHE A 54 6.32 9.29 -2.81
N LYS A 55 6.85 10.07 -3.76
CA LYS A 55 6.83 11.53 -3.61
C LYS A 55 5.39 12.06 -3.61
N LYS A 56 5.17 13.18 -2.92
CA LYS A 56 3.84 13.79 -2.74
C LYS A 56 3.03 13.87 -4.03
N ALA A 57 3.62 14.36 -5.12
CA ALA A 57 2.90 14.51 -6.39
C ALA A 57 2.36 13.17 -6.94
N HIS A 58 3.09 12.06 -6.76
CA HIS A 58 2.65 10.75 -7.20
C HIS A 58 1.60 10.14 -6.26
N ILE A 59 1.71 10.39 -4.95
CA ILE A 59 0.70 9.98 -3.97
C ILE A 59 -0.62 10.70 -4.26
N ASP A 60 -0.59 12.02 -4.43
CA ASP A 60 -1.78 12.84 -4.72
C ASP A 60 -2.45 12.40 -6.03
N GLU A 61 -1.65 12.20 -7.07
CA GLU A 61 -2.16 11.71 -8.36
C GLU A 61 -2.81 10.32 -8.22
N ALA A 62 -2.14 9.39 -7.55
CA ALA A 62 -2.63 8.03 -7.36
C ALA A 62 -3.97 8.00 -6.61
N ILE A 63 -4.08 8.77 -5.52
CA ILE A 63 -5.32 8.89 -4.74
C ILE A 63 -6.44 9.48 -5.61
N ASN A 64 -6.19 10.60 -6.29
CA ASN A 64 -7.19 11.26 -7.12
C ASN A 64 -7.69 10.36 -8.26
N GLN A 65 -6.78 9.63 -8.91
CA GLN A 65 -7.15 8.70 -9.97
C GLN A 65 -7.91 7.47 -9.45
N SER A 66 -7.55 6.96 -8.26
CA SER A 66 -8.29 5.88 -7.62
C SER A 66 -9.71 6.31 -7.24
N LEU A 67 -9.88 7.47 -6.60
CA LEU A 67 -11.20 8.04 -6.29
C LEU A 67 -12.08 8.16 -7.54
N LYS A 68 -11.52 8.65 -8.65
CA LYS A 68 -12.22 8.77 -9.93
C LYS A 68 -12.66 7.40 -10.47
N ARG A 69 -11.78 6.40 -10.47
CA ARG A 69 -12.12 5.04 -10.95
C ARG A 69 -13.13 4.34 -10.04
N LEU A 70 -12.99 4.54 -8.72
CA LEU A 70 -13.88 3.97 -7.71
C LEU A 70 -15.22 4.71 -7.57
N GLN A 71 -15.37 5.86 -8.23
CA GLN A 71 -16.59 6.68 -8.20
C GLN A 71 -17.05 7.00 -6.76
N THR A 72 -16.11 7.42 -5.91
CA THR A 72 -16.34 7.75 -4.50
C THR A 72 -15.44 8.91 -4.08
N ASP A 73 -15.86 9.65 -3.05
CA ASP A 73 -15.12 10.80 -2.53
C ASP A 73 -14.08 10.43 -1.49
N TYR A 74 -14.11 9.19 -0.97
CA TYR A 74 -13.18 8.74 0.05
C TYR A 74 -12.80 7.27 -0.06
N ILE A 75 -11.61 6.96 0.46
CA ILE A 75 -11.07 5.61 0.61
C ILE A 75 -10.87 5.35 2.11
N ASP A 76 -11.34 4.22 2.62
CA ASP A 76 -11.22 3.92 4.06
C ASP A 76 -9.79 3.54 4.46
N LEU A 77 -9.11 2.75 3.62
CA LEU A 77 -7.74 2.30 3.85
C LEU A 77 -6.89 2.49 2.59
N TYR A 78 -5.91 3.39 2.65
CA TYR A 78 -4.95 3.58 1.57
C TYR A 78 -3.61 2.96 1.91
N GLN A 79 -3.06 2.13 1.02
CA GLN A 79 -1.88 1.34 1.30
C GLN A 79 -0.74 1.66 0.34
N LEU A 80 0.50 1.58 0.82
CA LEU A 80 1.70 1.51 0.01
C LEU A 80 1.90 0.06 -0.43
N HIS A 81 1.91 -0.21 -1.74
CA HIS A 81 1.80 -1.58 -2.27
C HIS A 81 3.04 -2.44 -2.05
N TRP A 82 4.24 -1.83 -2.11
CA TRP A 82 5.54 -2.41 -1.73
C TRP A 82 6.57 -1.31 -1.54
N PRO A 83 7.67 -1.57 -0.80
CA PRO A 83 8.72 -0.58 -0.55
C PRO A 83 9.36 0.02 -1.80
N GLU A 84 9.78 1.29 -1.72
CA GLU A 84 10.60 1.93 -2.76
C GLU A 84 12.06 1.45 -2.73
N ARG A 85 12.57 1.19 -1.54
CA ARG A 85 13.97 0.76 -1.34
C ARG A 85 14.20 -0.66 -1.81
N THR A 86 15.46 -0.97 -2.11
CA THR A 86 15.88 -2.34 -2.41
C THR A 86 15.75 -3.20 -1.15
N THR A 87 14.78 -4.09 -1.14
CA THR A 87 14.57 -5.04 -0.05
C THR A 87 13.82 -6.28 -0.56
N ASN A 88 13.75 -7.32 0.27
CA ASN A 88 12.94 -8.49 -0.06
C ASN A 88 11.45 -8.14 0.00
N THR A 89 10.73 -8.45 -1.05
CA THR A 89 9.28 -8.27 -1.15
C THR A 89 8.62 -9.55 -1.62
N PHE A 90 7.30 -9.67 -1.45
CA PHE A 90 6.52 -10.80 -1.96
C PHE A 90 7.00 -12.18 -1.48
N GLY A 91 7.47 -12.27 -0.23
CA GLY A 91 7.95 -13.52 0.37
C GLY A 91 9.34 -13.98 -0.11
N LYS A 92 10.08 -13.16 -0.86
CA LYS A 92 11.46 -13.48 -1.26
C LYS A 92 12.36 -13.58 -0.04
N ARG A 93 13.32 -14.51 -0.10
CA ARG A 93 14.40 -14.70 0.91
C ARG A 93 15.73 -14.18 0.37
N ASN A 94 16.75 -14.21 1.23
CA ASN A 94 18.14 -13.89 0.88
C ASN A 94 18.31 -12.40 0.49
N PHE A 95 18.24 -11.54 1.49
CA PHE A 95 18.54 -10.12 1.31
C PHE A 95 19.94 -9.94 0.72
N LYS A 96 20.02 -9.16 -0.37
CA LYS A 96 21.27 -8.83 -1.04
C LYS A 96 21.72 -7.45 -0.60
N PHE A 97 22.81 -7.39 0.12
CA PHE A 97 23.45 -6.13 0.49
C PHE A 97 23.96 -5.41 -0.76
N ASN A 98 23.64 -4.12 -0.86
CA ASN A 98 24.16 -3.22 -1.90
C ASN A 98 24.75 -1.98 -1.22
N PRO A 99 26.09 -1.81 -1.16
CA PRO A 99 26.71 -0.64 -0.52
C PRO A 99 26.45 0.67 -1.29
N ASN A 100 26.01 0.58 -2.55
CA ASN A 100 25.70 1.71 -3.41
C ASN A 100 24.18 1.86 -3.64
N ASP A 101 23.35 1.44 -2.68
CA ASP A 101 21.91 1.64 -2.77
C ASP A 101 21.61 3.15 -2.82
N PRO A 102 21.03 3.67 -3.91
CA PRO A 102 20.79 5.10 -4.07
C PRO A 102 19.57 5.59 -3.26
N TRP A 103 18.87 4.70 -2.58
CA TRP A 103 17.68 5.08 -1.84
C TRP A 103 18.02 5.97 -0.65
N ILE A 104 17.28 7.09 -0.53
CA ILE A 104 17.35 8.02 0.58
C ILE A 104 16.09 7.86 1.43
N GLU A 105 16.27 7.80 2.74
CA GLU A 105 15.15 7.64 3.68
C GLU A 105 14.15 8.79 3.57
N ASN A 106 12.86 8.44 3.36
CA ASN A 106 11.78 9.39 3.10
C ASN A 106 10.46 9.04 3.80
N PHE A 107 10.49 8.25 4.86
CA PHE A 107 9.27 7.81 5.58
C PHE A 107 8.42 8.99 6.07
N GLU A 108 9.05 10.03 6.65
CA GLU A 108 8.34 11.22 7.11
C GLU A 108 7.65 11.95 5.96
N ALA A 109 8.34 12.18 4.85
CA ALA A 109 7.79 12.87 3.69
C ALA A 109 6.60 12.12 3.07
N ILE A 110 6.66 10.77 3.07
CA ILE A 110 5.54 9.93 2.63
C ILE A 110 4.33 10.11 3.56
N LEU A 111 4.55 10.05 4.88
CA LEU A 111 3.47 10.20 5.86
C LEU A 111 2.88 11.60 5.85
N ASP A 112 3.69 12.66 5.68
CA ASP A 112 3.22 14.03 5.55
C ASP A 112 2.32 14.19 4.31
N ALA A 113 2.69 13.60 3.17
CA ALA A 113 1.86 13.60 1.96
C ALA A 113 0.53 12.85 2.15
N LEU A 114 0.55 11.73 2.88
CA LEU A 114 -0.67 10.98 3.21
C LEU A 114 -1.54 11.76 4.20
N GLU A 115 -0.94 12.44 5.19
CA GLU A 115 -1.67 13.25 6.17
C GLU A 115 -2.46 14.39 5.51
N GLU A 116 -1.89 15.06 4.52
CA GLU A 116 -2.61 16.08 3.76
C GLU A 116 -3.87 15.51 3.10
N ASN A 117 -3.79 14.30 2.53
CA ASN A 117 -4.95 13.64 1.93
C ASN A 117 -5.97 13.15 2.98
N ILE A 118 -5.53 12.85 4.22
CA ILE A 118 -6.43 12.57 5.34
C ILE A 118 -7.15 13.86 5.76
N LYS A 119 -6.42 14.96 5.91
CA LYS A 119 -6.99 16.26 6.32
C LYS A 119 -8.09 16.77 5.39
N VAL A 120 -7.96 16.52 4.10
CA VAL A 120 -8.99 16.88 3.10
C VAL A 120 -10.05 15.79 2.90
N GLY A 121 -10.03 14.72 3.68
CA GLY A 121 -11.06 13.68 3.69
C GLY A 121 -11.00 12.64 2.57
N LYS A 122 -9.97 12.64 1.71
CA LYS A 122 -9.82 11.70 0.60
C LYS A 122 -9.49 10.27 1.05
N ILE A 123 -8.72 10.14 2.11
CA ILE A 123 -8.39 8.85 2.72
C ILE A 123 -8.62 8.92 4.24
N ARG A 124 -8.96 7.79 4.86
CA ARG A 124 -9.27 7.75 6.31
C ARG A 124 -8.13 7.18 7.14
N ARG A 125 -7.49 6.11 6.65
CA ARG A 125 -6.43 5.39 7.35
C ARG A 125 -5.34 4.95 6.38
N VAL A 126 -4.17 4.67 6.92
CA VAL A 126 -2.98 4.29 6.17
C VAL A 126 -2.55 2.87 6.54
N GLY A 127 -2.10 2.11 5.56
CA GLY A 127 -1.53 0.79 5.74
C GLY A 127 -0.35 0.53 4.83
N LEU A 128 0.35 -0.54 5.09
CA LEU A 128 1.49 -1.00 4.29
C LEU A 128 1.14 -2.32 3.61
N SER A 129 1.92 -2.69 2.60
CA SER A 129 1.88 -4.00 1.98
C SER A 129 3.28 -4.42 1.55
N ASN A 130 3.58 -5.71 1.64
CA ASN A 130 4.88 -6.28 1.27
C ASN A 130 6.07 -5.61 1.98
N GLU A 131 5.83 -5.05 3.16
CA GLU A 131 6.85 -4.39 3.95
C GLU A 131 7.52 -5.36 4.92
N ASN A 132 8.77 -5.11 5.24
CA ASN A 132 9.61 -5.90 6.14
C ASN A 132 9.64 -5.30 7.56
N PRO A 133 10.09 -6.06 8.59
CA PRO A 133 10.10 -5.61 9.98
C PRO A 133 10.72 -4.23 10.19
N TRP A 134 11.89 -3.98 9.56
CA TRP A 134 12.57 -2.69 9.68
C TRP A 134 11.72 -1.54 9.14
N GLY A 135 11.14 -1.67 7.95
CA GLY A 135 10.33 -0.61 7.36
C GLY A 135 9.02 -0.39 8.11
N ILE A 136 8.38 -1.44 8.64
CA ILE A 136 7.20 -1.31 9.51
C ILE A 136 7.54 -0.41 10.71
N MET A 137 8.64 -0.71 11.42
CA MET A 137 9.07 0.08 12.58
C MET A 137 9.43 1.51 12.19
N ARG A 138 10.10 1.72 11.05
CA ARG A 138 10.45 3.08 10.58
C ARG A 138 9.22 3.92 10.30
N PHE A 139 8.20 3.37 9.64
CA PHE A 139 6.92 4.06 9.42
C PHE A 139 6.19 4.39 10.74
N ILE A 140 6.20 3.45 11.70
CA ILE A 140 5.59 3.67 13.02
C ILE A 140 6.32 4.81 13.76
N GLN A 141 7.65 4.80 13.77
CA GLN A 141 8.47 5.82 14.42
C GLN A 141 8.36 7.20 13.75
N ALA A 142 8.24 7.23 12.42
CA ALA A 142 8.08 8.46 11.65
C ALA A 142 6.68 9.09 11.79
N SER A 143 5.69 8.33 12.28
CA SER A 143 4.32 8.82 12.43
C SER A 143 4.23 9.86 13.54
N LYS A 144 3.88 11.11 13.18
CA LYS A 144 3.76 12.25 14.10
C LYS A 144 2.34 12.42 14.67
N SER A 145 1.36 11.73 14.09
CA SER A 145 -0.04 11.84 14.49
C SER A 145 -0.74 10.48 14.48
N SER A 146 -1.82 10.37 15.25
CA SER A 146 -2.69 9.17 15.21
C SER A 146 -3.35 8.96 13.84
N ALA A 147 -3.49 10.02 13.05
CA ALA A 147 -4.10 9.96 11.73
C ALA A 147 -3.22 9.19 10.71
N THR A 148 -1.90 9.40 10.79
CA THR A 148 -0.91 8.73 9.91
C THR A 148 -0.33 7.45 10.49
N ARG A 149 -0.76 7.05 11.68
CA ARG A 149 -0.35 5.77 12.27
C ARG A 149 -0.74 4.62 11.34
N ILE A 150 0.23 3.77 11.04
CA ILE A 150 0.00 2.56 10.25
C ILE A 150 -0.90 1.62 11.06
N ILE A 151 -2.05 1.23 10.50
CA ILE A 151 -3.03 0.36 11.17
C ILE A 151 -3.05 -1.06 10.63
N THR A 152 -2.54 -1.28 9.42
CA THR A 152 -2.49 -2.60 8.80
C THR A 152 -1.22 -2.83 8.03
N ILE A 153 -0.86 -4.11 7.91
CA ILE A 153 0.13 -4.62 6.96
C ILE A 153 -0.51 -5.73 6.13
N GLN A 154 -0.40 -5.65 4.80
CA GLN A 154 -0.88 -6.70 3.91
C GLN A 154 0.30 -7.48 3.35
N ASN A 155 0.55 -8.68 3.87
CA ASN A 155 1.68 -9.53 3.51
C ASN A 155 1.25 -10.96 3.19
N PRO A 156 2.08 -11.74 2.46
CA PRO A 156 1.79 -13.16 2.22
C PRO A 156 1.82 -13.92 3.54
N TYR A 157 0.78 -14.67 3.80
CA TYR A 157 0.72 -15.53 4.99
C TYR A 157 -0.23 -16.70 4.76
N SER A 158 0.28 -17.92 4.93
CA SER A 158 -0.48 -19.16 4.79
C SER A 158 0.16 -20.26 5.64
N LEU A 159 -0.46 -21.44 5.70
CA LEU A 159 0.13 -22.61 6.36
C LEU A 159 1.49 -23.01 5.75
N LEU A 160 1.71 -22.72 4.46
CA LEU A 160 2.96 -23.04 3.75
C LEU A 160 3.96 -21.88 3.72
N ASN A 161 3.52 -20.64 3.95
CA ASN A 161 4.37 -19.45 3.99
C ASN A 161 4.20 -18.71 5.32
N ARG A 162 5.09 -18.99 6.26
CA ARG A 162 5.07 -18.44 7.62
C ARG A 162 6.18 -17.43 7.88
N LEU A 163 6.78 -16.87 6.85
CA LEU A 163 7.88 -15.90 6.99
C LEU A 163 7.48 -14.65 7.77
N PHE A 164 6.20 -14.27 7.74
CA PHE A 164 5.68 -13.14 8.50
C PHE A 164 5.90 -13.31 10.02
N GLU A 165 5.90 -14.53 10.52
CA GLU A 165 6.11 -14.82 11.94
C GLU A 165 7.54 -14.51 12.42
N ILE A 166 8.50 -14.41 11.48
CA ILE A 166 9.89 -14.12 11.78
C ILE A 166 10.07 -12.60 11.89
N GLY A 167 9.65 -12.01 13.00
CA GLY A 167 9.84 -10.59 13.33
C GLY A 167 8.63 -9.69 13.03
N SER A 168 7.91 -9.84 11.93
CA SER A 168 6.77 -8.97 11.63
C SER A 168 5.57 -9.19 12.57
N ALA A 169 5.30 -10.44 12.93
CA ALA A 169 4.15 -10.77 13.79
C ALA A 169 4.28 -10.15 15.19
N GLU A 170 5.47 -10.19 15.80
CA GLU A 170 5.69 -9.56 17.11
C GLU A 170 5.52 -8.04 17.04
N ILE A 171 6.08 -7.39 16.03
CA ILE A 171 5.91 -5.95 15.82
C ILE A 171 4.42 -5.61 15.69
N CYS A 172 3.70 -6.32 14.82
CA CYS A 172 2.28 -6.07 14.60
C CYS A 172 1.46 -6.26 15.88
N HIS A 173 1.76 -7.29 16.67
CA HIS A 173 1.11 -7.52 17.96
C HIS A 173 1.37 -6.37 18.95
N ARG A 174 2.62 -5.97 19.13
CA ARG A 174 2.99 -4.94 20.11
C ARG A 174 2.55 -3.54 19.71
N GLU A 175 2.53 -3.28 18.41
CA GLU A 175 2.18 -1.97 17.85
C GLU A 175 0.70 -1.86 17.42
N ASN A 176 -0.12 -2.88 17.69
CA ASN A 176 -1.54 -2.93 17.29
C ASN A 176 -1.75 -2.68 15.79
N VAL A 177 -0.94 -3.32 14.95
CA VAL A 177 -1.05 -3.31 13.49
C VAL A 177 -1.71 -4.62 13.03
N GLY A 178 -2.85 -4.51 12.33
CA GLY A 178 -3.58 -5.69 11.83
C GLY A 178 -2.91 -6.32 10.61
N LEU A 179 -2.88 -7.66 10.53
CA LEU A 179 -2.45 -8.38 9.33
C LEU A 179 -3.63 -8.60 8.38
N LEU A 180 -3.47 -8.19 7.13
CA LEU A 180 -4.31 -8.58 5.99
C LEU A 180 -3.55 -9.65 5.20
N ALA A 181 -3.81 -10.93 5.52
CA ALA A 181 -3.13 -12.04 4.86
C ALA A 181 -3.57 -12.18 3.40
N TYR A 182 -2.63 -12.18 2.45
CA TYR A 182 -2.96 -12.56 1.08
C TYR A 182 -2.39 -13.95 0.74
N SER A 183 -3.01 -14.62 -0.24
CA SER A 183 -2.72 -16.01 -0.63
C SER A 183 -2.81 -17.00 0.54
N PRO A 184 -3.88 -16.96 1.38
CA PRO A 184 -3.97 -17.81 2.58
C PRO A 184 -4.13 -19.31 2.23
N LEU A 185 -4.58 -19.64 1.03
CA LEU A 185 -4.73 -21.02 0.54
C LEU A 185 -3.51 -21.56 -0.22
N ALA A 186 -2.40 -20.85 -0.13
CA ALA A 186 -1.18 -21.03 -0.91
C ALA A 186 -1.28 -20.48 -2.35
N PHE A 187 -0.10 -20.28 -2.95
CA PHE A 187 0.04 -19.75 -4.31
C PHE A 187 0.06 -20.91 -5.28
#